data_50b510bb02a578b10b7fd14530227234
#
_entry.id   50b510bb02a578b10b7fd14530227234
#
_cell.length_a   1.000
_cell.length_b   1.000
_cell.length_c   1.000
_cell.angle_alpha   90.00
_cell.angle_beta   90.00
_cell.angle_gamma   90.00
#
_symmetry.space_group_name_H-M   'P 1'
#
loop_
_entity.id
_entity.type
_entity.pdbx_description
1 polymer ?
#
loop_
_entity_poly.entity_id
_entity_poly.type
_entity_poly.pdbx_seq_one_letter_code
_entity_poly.pdbx_strand_id
1 'polypeptide(L)'
;MIHNYARQAPVTMALSLVMVIIWLATAAQAGSLANNAHSSLGEQLLLYPQQLDPVSIVGNMFMHFGATHLVMNTIMLLLLGREIEMSLRDPWLYAAVFLVSGLGADAAIVHFHPNSVVAGVSGVLYSFMALLIGIAFRCRSDLRAPIILIAVNLAYSLLAPGISLWGHLGGLCAGVFLIPTMIWPQRKAVQWIVVLTVGAVALGLTLLPA
;
A
#
# COMPACT_ATOMS: atom_id res chain seq x y z
N MET A 1 -12.41 -15.15 -17.21
CA MET A 1 -11.61 -15.04 -15.96
C MET A 1 -11.53 -13.57 -15.49
N ILE A 2 -11.02 -12.64 -16.28
CA ILE A 2 -10.89 -11.19 -15.95
C ILE A 2 -12.24 -10.56 -15.58
N HIS A 3 -13.32 -10.83 -16.32
CA HIS A 3 -14.65 -10.31 -16.03
C HIS A 3 -15.17 -10.70 -14.64
N ASN A 4 -14.93 -11.93 -14.20
CA ASN A 4 -15.31 -12.38 -12.86
C ASN A 4 -14.46 -11.71 -11.78
N TYR A 5 -13.18 -11.48 -12.05
CA TYR A 5 -12.29 -10.76 -11.13
C TYR A 5 -12.75 -9.31 -10.93
N ALA A 6 -13.00 -8.57 -12.01
CA ALA A 6 -13.47 -7.18 -11.96
C ALA A 6 -14.81 -7.01 -11.21
N ARG A 7 -15.67 -8.04 -11.22
CA ARG A 7 -16.91 -8.05 -10.44
C ARG A 7 -16.68 -8.30 -8.95
N GLN A 8 -15.64 -9.05 -8.59
CA GLN A 8 -15.33 -9.42 -7.21
C GLN A 8 -14.46 -8.38 -6.50
N ALA A 9 -13.57 -7.70 -7.24
CA ALA A 9 -12.63 -6.73 -6.71
C ALA A 9 -12.47 -5.51 -7.65
N PRO A 10 -13.55 -4.72 -7.84
CA PRO A 10 -13.54 -3.61 -8.76
C PRO A 10 -12.59 -2.49 -8.36
N VAL A 11 -12.44 -2.20 -7.06
CA VAL A 11 -11.55 -1.15 -6.57
C VAL A 11 -10.08 -1.56 -6.73
N THR A 12 -9.74 -2.79 -6.40
CA THR A 12 -8.40 -3.35 -6.65
C THR A 12 -8.01 -3.24 -8.13
N MET A 13 -8.95 -3.60 -9.03
CA MET A 13 -8.73 -3.48 -10.47
C MET A 13 -8.52 -2.02 -10.89
N ALA A 14 -9.35 -1.10 -10.40
CA ALA A 14 -9.24 0.32 -10.69
C ALA A 14 -7.90 0.91 -10.21
N LEU A 15 -7.49 0.61 -8.97
CA LEU A 15 -6.21 1.05 -8.41
C LEU A 15 -5.03 0.52 -9.22
N SER A 16 -5.07 -0.76 -9.59
CA SER A 16 -4.04 -1.38 -10.45
C SER A 16 -3.95 -0.71 -11.82
N LEU A 17 -5.10 -0.37 -12.42
CA LEU A 17 -5.14 0.34 -13.70
C LEU A 17 -4.57 1.76 -13.57
N VAL A 18 -4.89 2.48 -12.49
CA VAL A 18 -4.34 3.82 -12.20
C VAL A 18 -2.81 3.76 -12.10
N MET A 19 -2.25 2.76 -11.40
CA MET A 19 -0.79 2.57 -11.32
C MET A 19 -0.17 2.38 -12.71
N VAL A 20 -0.77 1.55 -13.56
CA VAL A 20 -0.29 1.32 -14.94
C VAL A 20 -0.37 2.60 -15.78
N ILE A 21 -1.48 3.34 -15.69
CA ILE A 21 -1.66 4.61 -16.43
C ILE A 21 -0.62 5.65 -15.99
N ILE A 22 -0.40 5.82 -14.70
CA ILE A 22 0.61 6.74 -14.15
C ILE A 22 2.01 6.34 -14.63
N TRP A 23 2.33 5.06 -14.56
CA TRP A 23 3.63 4.59 -15.04
C TRP A 23 3.83 4.82 -16.54
N LEU A 24 2.82 4.56 -17.37
CA LEU A 24 2.87 4.84 -18.80
C LEU A 24 3.04 6.34 -19.08
N ALA A 25 2.32 7.20 -18.36
CA ALA A 25 2.41 8.64 -18.50
C ALA A 25 3.80 9.16 -18.12
N THR A 26 4.34 8.72 -16.98
CA THR A 26 5.68 9.11 -16.52
C THR A 26 6.77 8.58 -17.42
N ALA A 27 6.65 7.34 -17.92
CA ALA A 27 7.59 6.77 -18.88
C ALA A 27 7.58 7.49 -20.23
N ALA A 28 6.40 7.88 -20.73
CA ALA A 28 6.27 8.66 -21.95
C ALA A 28 6.88 10.06 -21.82
N GLN A 29 6.64 10.75 -20.69
CA GLN A 29 7.26 12.05 -20.43
C GLN A 29 8.79 11.99 -20.31
N ALA A 30 9.29 10.96 -19.63
CA ALA A 30 10.74 10.76 -19.46
C ALA A 30 11.43 10.21 -20.72
N GLY A 31 10.68 9.72 -21.71
CA GLY A 31 11.24 8.99 -22.85
C GLY A 31 11.96 7.68 -22.43
N SER A 32 11.65 7.14 -21.25
CA SER A 32 12.37 6.01 -20.67
C SER A 32 11.46 5.16 -19.78
N LEU A 33 11.46 3.84 -20.02
CA LEU A 33 10.73 2.88 -19.19
C LEU A 33 11.44 2.62 -17.84
N ALA A 34 12.73 2.85 -17.75
CA ALA A 34 13.53 2.62 -16.55
C ALA A 34 13.65 3.88 -15.68
N ASN A 35 13.77 5.06 -16.30
CA ASN A 35 14.01 6.33 -15.61
C ASN A 35 12.75 7.22 -15.58
N ASN A 36 11.57 6.62 -15.55
CA ASN A 36 10.29 7.31 -15.56
C ASN A 36 10.09 8.28 -14.38
N ALA A 37 10.82 8.10 -13.29
CA ALA A 37 10.79 8.97 -12.12
C ALA A 37 11.29 10.40 -12.40
N HIS A 38 12.16 10.59 -13.41
CA HIS A 38 12.69 11.91 -13.82
C HIS A 38 11.74 12.69 -14.73
N SER A 39 10.49 12.27 -14.89
CA SER A 39 9.47 13.06 -15.54
C SER A 39 8.89 14.11 -14.56
N SER A 40 8.36 15.21 -15.08
CA SER A 40 7.71 16.22 -14.23
C SER A 40 6.55 15.67 -13.39
N LEU A 41 5.76 14.76 -13.97
CA LEU A 41 4.72 14.04 -13.23
C LEU A 41 5.32 13.09 -12.18
N GLY A 42 6.38 12.37 -12.54
CA GLY A 42 7.07 11.46 -11.62
C GLY A 42 7.59 12.19 -10.40
N GLU A 43 8.30 13.30 -10.59
CA GLU A 43 8.84 14.12 -9.51
C GLU A 43 7.77 14.65 -8.56
N GLN A 44 6.59 15.06 -9.09
CA GLN A 44 5.46 15.50 -8.27
C GLN A 44 4.83 14.39 -7.43
N LEU A 45 4.92 13.15 -7.88
CA LEU A 45 4.31 12.01 -7.20
C LEU A 45 5.26 11.33 -6.20
N LEU A 46 6.58 11.59 -6.26
CA LEU A 46 7.54 11.03 -5.34
C LEU A 46 7.38 11.60 -3.93
N LEU A 47 7.48 10.75 -2.91
CA LEU A 47 7.52 11.19 -1.52
C LEU A 47 8.92 11.67 -1.16
N TYR A 48 9.01 12.96 -0.86
CA TYR A 48 10.19 13.62 -0.27
C TYR A 48 9.87 13.96 1.18
N PRO A 49 10.36 13.21 2.18
CA PRO A 49 10.00 13.42 3.58
C PRO A 49 10.25 14.84 4.10
N GLN A 50 11.24 15.54 3.55
CA GLN A 50 11.56 16.91 3.95
C GLN A 50 10.72 17.99 3.24
N GLN A 51 9.93 17.61 2.22
CA GLN A 51 9.11 18.52 1.42
C GLN A 51 7.76 17.86 1.10
N LEU A 52 6.99 17.63 2.16
CA LEU A 52 5.70 16.97 2.04
C LEU A 52 4.65 17.90 1.43
N ASP A 53 3.92 17.38 0.46
CA ASP A 53 2.73 18.02 -0.09
C ASP A 53 1.60 16.97 -0.26
N PRO A 54 0.33 17.40 -0.33
CA PRO A 54 -0.79 16.46 -0.39
C PRO A 54 -0.78 15.55 -1.62
N VAL A 55 -0.18 15.99 -2.74
CA VAL A 55 -0.10 15.19 -3.98
C VAL A 55 0.91 14.08 -3.81
N SER A 56 2.09 14.37 -3.25
CA SER A 56 3.15 13.39 -3.02
C SER A 56 2.76 12.36 -1.95
N ILE A 57 2.08 12.78 -0.86
CA ILE A 57 1.59 11.88 0.20
C ILE A 57 0.66 10.79 -0.34
N VAL A 58 -0.21 11.12 -1.29
CA VAL A 58 -1.11 10.12 -1.89
C VAL A 58 -0.51 9.52 -3.16
N GLY A 59 0.15 10.36 -3.96
CA GLY A 59 0.67 10.03 -5.28
C GLY A 59 1.79 8.98 -5.25
N ASN A 60 2.60 8.98 -4.20
CA ASN A 60 3.71 8.04 -4.08
C ASN A 60 3.26 6.57 -4.13
N MET A 61 2.07 6.27 -3.61
CA MET A 61 1.50 4.92 -3.63
C MET A 61 1.24 4.42 -5.07
N PHE A 62 1.04 5.32 -6.02
CA PHE A 62 0.75 4.99 -7.42
C PHE A 62 1.96 5.12 -8.33
N MET A 63 3.00 5.84 -7.91
CA MET A 63 4.24 5.97 -8.65
C MET A 63 5.13 4.74 -8.48
N HIS A 64 5.83 4.29 -9.52
CA HIS A 64 6.71 3.14 -9.48
C HIS A 64 7.99 3.38 -10.28
N PHE A 65 9.14 3.01 -9.69
CA PHE A 65 10.46 3.09 -10.35
C PHE A 65 10.63 1.95 -11.35
N GLY A 66 10.44 2.22 -12.64
CA GLY A 66 10.62 1.25 -13.71
C GLY A 66 9.57 0.13 -13.78
N ALA A 67 9.65 -0.67 -14.83
CA ALA A 67 8.64 -1.68 -15.16
C ALA A 67 8.60 -2.85 -14.17
N THR A 68 9.75 -3.34 -13.73
CA THR A 68 9.82 -4.49 -12.81
C THR A 68 9.15 -4.19 -11.48
N HIS A 69 9.40 -3.00 -10.91
CA HIS A 69 8.76 -2.56 -9.67
C HIS A 69 7.24 -2.47 -9.82
N LEU A 70 6.75 -1.86 -10.90
CA LEU A 70 5.32 -1.81 -11.21
C LEU A 70 4.70 -3.20 -11.33
N VAL A 71 5.30 -4.09 -12.14
CA VAL A 71 4.74 -5.41 -12.41
C VAL A 71 4.62 -6.24 -11.13
N MET A 72 5.69 -6.29 -10.33
CA MET A 72 5.68 -7.05 -9.07
C MET A 72 4.64 -6.52 -8.09
N ASN A 73 4.57 -5.20 -7.91
CA ASN A 73 3.58 -4.59 -7.04
C ASN A 73 2.14 -4.76 -7.56
N THR A 74 1.92 -4.65 -8.87
CA THR A 74 0.59 -4.85 -9.47
C THR A 74 0.11 -6.29 -9.30
N ILE A 75 0.96 -7.28 -9.53
CA ILE A 75 0.62 -8.69 -9.31
C ILE A 75 0.25 -8.92 -7.84
N MET A 76 1.07 -8.42 -6.91
CA MET A 76 0.79 -8.56 -5.48
C MET A 76 -0.48 -7.83 -5.07
N LEU A 77 -0.74 -6.62 -5.61
CA LEU A 77 -1.98 -5.89 -5.34
C LEU A 77 -3.20 -6.66 -5.86
N LEU A 78 -3.14 -7.21 -7.06
CA LEU A 78 -4.22 -8.03 -7.61
C LEU A 78 -4.49 -9.27 -6.75
N LEU A 79 -3.47 -9.93 -6.21
CA LEU A 79 -3.62 -11.12 -5.37
C LEU A 79 -4.16 -10.75 -3.97
N LEU A 80 -3.44 -9.90 -3.24
CA LEU A 80 -3.77 -9.57 -1.86
C LEU A 80 -5.00 -8.65 -1.78
N GLY A 81 -5.06 -7.64 -2.64
CA GLY A 81 -6.14 -6.65 -2.66
C GLY A 81 -7.51 -7.30 -2.89
N ARG A 82 -7.58 -8.27 -3.80
CA ARG A 82 -8.83 -9.02 -4.02
C ARG A 82 -9.32 -9.70 -2.74
N GLU A 83 -8.47 -10.38 -2.01
CA GLU A 83 -8.86 -11.08 -0.79
C GLU A 83 -9.34 -10.10 0.30
N ILE A 84 -8.67 -8.95 0.43
CA ILE A 84 -9.07 -7.90 1.37
C ILE A 84 -10.39 -7.26 0.95
N GLU A 85 -10.53 -6.86 -0.33
CA GLU A 85 -11.75 -6.22 -0.83
C GLU A 85 -12.98 -7.13 -0.69
N MET A 86 -12.85 -8.41 -1.06
CA MET A 86 -13.90 -9.42 -0.88
C MET A 86 -14.24 -9.65 0.59
N SER A 87 -13.28 -9.54 1.49
CA SER A 87 -13.48 -9.72 2.92
C SER A 87 -14.25 -8.54 3.54
N LEU A 88 -13.97 -7.32 3.13
CA LEU A 88 -14.60 -6.10 3.61
C LEU A 88 -16.03 -5.93 3.07
N ARG A 89 -16.28 -6.35 1.83
CA ARG A 89 -17.59 -6.23 1.13
C ARG A 89 -18.13 -4.79 1.09
N ASP A 90 -17.22 -3.82 1.05
CA ASP A 90 -17.52 -2.40 1.04
C ASP A 90 -16.39 -1.69 0.28
N PRO A 91 -16.66 -1.19 -0.93
CA PRO A 91 -15.62 -0.59 -1.77
C PRO A 91 -15.03 0.70 -1.18
N TRP A 92 -15.83 1.48 -0.46
CA TRP A 92 -15.35 2.70 0.18
C TRP A 92 -14.46 2.41 1.38
N LEU A 93 -14.85 1.42 2.19
CA LEU A 93 -14.04 0.96 3.30
C LEU A 93 -12.71 0.37 2.82
N TYR A 94 -12.73 -0.40 1.71
CA TYR A 94 -11.52 -0.92 1.11
C TYR A 94 -10.59 0.21 0.61
N ALA A 95 -11.14 1.20 -0.10
CA ALA A 95 -10.38 2.35 -0.53
C ALA A 95 -9.77 3.12 0.66
N ALA A 96 -10.52 3.29 1.75
CA ALA A 96 -10.02 3.91 2.98
C ALA A 96 -8.91 3.07 3.63
N VAL A 97 -9.06 1.76 3.72
CA VAL A 97 -8.02 0.83 4.22
C VAL A 97 -6.75 0.94 3.36
N PHE A 98 -6.88 0.99 2.03
CA PHE A 98 -5.75 1.19 1.12
C PHE A 98 -4.99 2.48 1.43
N LEU A 99 -5.68 3.62 1.50
CA LEU A 99 -5.07 4.92 1.79
C LEU A 99 -4.42 4.97 3.18
N VAL A 100 -5.11 4.48 4.19
CA VAL A 100 -4.58 4.45 5.57
C VAL A 100 -3.35 3.57 5.68
N SER A 101 -3.31 2.47 4.95
CA SER A 101 -2.13 1.60 4.87
C SER A 101 -0.91 2.31 4.29
N GLY A 102 -1.11 3.11 3.23
CA GLY A 102 -0.06 3.92 2.63
C GLY A 102 0.41 5.04 3.58
N LEU A 103 -0.53 5.75 4.23
CA LEU A 103 -0.18 6.76 5.24
C LEU A 103 0.65 6.18 6.38
N GLY A 104 0.39 4.95 6.81
CA GLY A 104 1.21 4.27 7.81
C GLY A 104 2.65 4.01 7.33
N ALA A 105 2.83 3.71 6.06
CA ALA A 105 4.14 3.58 5.45
C ALA A 105 4.85 4.94 5.39
N ASP A 106 4.16 5.99 4.94
CA ASP A 106 4.69 7.34 4.84
C ASP A 106 5.13 7.88 6.20
N ALA A 107 4.32 7.68 7.25
CA ALA A 107 4.66 8.06 8.61
C ALA A 107 6.01 7.46 9.05
N ALA A 108 6.23 6.18 8.82
CA ALA A 108 7.49 5.54 9.18
C ALA A 108 8.67 6.04 8.32
N ILE A 109 8.45 6.32 7.04
CA ILE A 109 9.48 6.88 6.15
C ILE A 109 9.89 8.27 6.62
N VAL A 110 8.94 9.14 6.94
CA VAL A 110 9.19 10.51 7.39
C VAL A 110 10.05 10.52 8.64
N HIS A 111 9.75 9.67 9.62
CA HIS A 111 10.48 9.68 10.90
C HIS A 111 11.78 8.89 10.91
N PHE A 112 11.88 7.80 10.16
CA PHE A 112 13.02 6.89 10.25
C PHE A 112 13.92 6.88 9.02
N HIS A 113 13.48 7.51 7.91
CA HIS A 113 14.26 7.61 6.68
C HIS A 113 14.07 8.96 5.96
N PRO A 114 14.24 10.09 6.67
CA PRO A 114 13.88 11.43 6.17
C PRO A 114 14.66 11.90 4.94
N ASN A 115 15.80 11.29 4.65
CA ASN A 115 16.65 11.64 3.50
C ASN A 115 16.40 10.76 2.27
N SER A 116 15.33 9.97 2.29
CA SER A 116 15.00 9.08 1.18
C SER A 116 14.04 9.72 0.18
N VAL A 117 14.04 9.20 -1.04
CA VAL A 117 12.99 9.46 -2.05
C VAL A 117 12.28 8.15 -2.29
N VAL A 118 10.97 8.12 -2.05
CA VAL A 118 10.22 6.86 -2.03
C VAL A 118 8.99 6.93 -2.94
N ALA A 119 8.68 5.78 -3.54
CA ALA A 119 7.44 5.55 -4.27
C ALA A 119 7.11 4.06 -4.31
N GLY A 120 5.85 3.74 -4.49
CA GLY A 120 5.34 2.39 -4.66
C GLY A 120 4.28 2.00 -3.64
N VAL A 121 3.36 1.15 -4.08
CA VAL A 121 2.28 0.62 -3.26
C VAL A 121 2.73 -0.44 -2.24
N SER A 122 4.03 -0.74 -2.17
CA SER A 122 4.54 -1.86 -1.37
C SER A 122 4.23 -1.74 0.13
N GLY A 123 4.23 -0.54 0.71
CA GLY A 123 3.80 -0.34 2.10
C GLY A 123 2.35 -0.79 2.33
N VAL A 124 1.46 -0.49 1.38
CA VAL A 124 0.07 -1.00 1.41
C VAL A 124 0.05 -2.52 1.33
N LEU A 125 0.88 -3.13 0.48
CA LEU A 125 0.96 -4.59 0.36
C LEU A 125 1.40 -5.26 1.67
N TYR A 126 2.33 -4.66 2.41
CA TYR A 126 2.72 -5.15 3.73
C TYR A 126 1.59 -5.05 4.75
N SER A 127 0.81 -3.97 4.71
CA SER A 127 -0.43 -3.87 5.48
C SER A 127 -1.41 -4.98 5.11
N PHE A 128 -1.60 -5.24 3.82
CA PHE A 128 -2.51 -6.30 3.36
C PHE A 128 -2.03 -7.70 3.78
N MET A 129 -0.73 -7.96 3.82
CA MET A 129 -0.18 -9.20 4.39
C MET A 129 -0.55 -9.36 5.87
N ALA A 130 -0.51 -8.27 6.67
CA ALA A 130 -0.99 -8.32 8.05
C ALA A 130 -2.50 -8.57 8.13
N LEU A 131 -3.30 -7.95 7.26
CA LEU A 131 -4.75 -8.16 7.21
C LEU A 131 -5.13 -9.60 6.85
N LEU A 132 -4.31 -10.32 6.07
CA LEU A 132 -4.52 -11.76 5.84
C LEU A 132 -4.44 -12.59 7.12
N ILE A 133 -3.65 -12.17 8.12
CA ILE A 133 -3.64 -12.81 9.45
C ILE A 133 -5.03 -12.68 10.10
N GLY A 134 -5.65 -11.49 10.02
CA GLY A 134 -7.00 -11.27 10.52
C GLY A 134 -8.06 -12.14 9.83
N ILE A 135 -7.95 -12.30 8.51
CA ILE A 135 -8.84 -13.20 7.74
C ILE A 135 -8.62 -14.64 8.15
N ALA A 136 -7.37 -15.10 8.21
CA ALA A 136 -7.03 -16.47 8.59
C ALA A 136 -7.50 -16.79 10.02
N PHE A 137 -7.31 -15.86 10.96
CA PHE A 137 -7.79 -15.99 12.33
C PHE A 137 -9.32 -16.13 12.37
N ARG A 138 -10.06 -15.27 11.68
CA ARG A 138 -11.53 -15.33 11.59
C ARG A 138 -12.02 -16.65 10.99
N CYS A 139 -11.35 -17.12 9.93
CA CYS A 139 -11.72 -18.34 9.21
C CYS A 139 -11.20 -19.62 9.90
N ARG A 140 -10.48 -19.50 11.03
CA ARG A 140 -9.81 -20.62 11.71
C ARG A 140 -8.90 -21.41 10.78
N SER A 141 -8.27 -20.72 9.84
CA SER A 141 -7.30 -21.31 8.90
C SER A 141 -5.88 -21.18 9.40
N ASP A 142 -4.93 -21.84 8.72
CA ASP A 142 -3.52 -21.84 9.11
C ASP A 142 -2.91 -20.44 9.00
N LEU A 143 -2.35 -19.95 10.10
CA LEU A 143 -1.65 -18.65 10.17
C LEU A 143 -0.23 -18.70 9.61
N ARG A 144 0.32 -19.89 9.36
CA ARG A 144 1.71 -20.05 8.88
C ARG A 144 1.89 -19.39 7.52
N ALA A 145 0.93 -19.55 6.61
CA ALA A 145 1.05 -19.00 5.24
C ALA A 145 1.21 -17.47 5.24
N PRO A 146 0.34 -16.66 5.87
CA PRO A 146 0.54 -15.20 5.91
C PRO A 146 1.79 -14.79 6.71
N ILE A 147 2.16 -15.52 7.78
CA ILE A 147 3.38 -15.23 8.54
C ILE A 147 4.63 -15.48 7.69
N ILE A 148 4.70 -16.60 6.98
CA ILE A 148 5.82 -16.92 6.08
C ILE A 148 5.89 -15.88 4.95
N LEU A 149 4.76 -15.48 4.38
CA LEU A 149 4.72 -14.44 3.35
C LEU A 149 5.35 -13.13 3.86
N ILE A 150 4.99 -12.68 5.06
CA ILE A 150 5.59 -11.49 5.69
C ILE A 150 7.09 -11.70 5.90
N ALA A 151 7.49 -12.83 6.49
CA ALA A 151 8.89 -13.09 6.83
C ALA A 151 9.79 -13.11 5.59
N VAL A 152 9.36 -13.78 4.51
CA VAL A 152 10.11 -13.84 3.24
C VAL A 152 10.22 -12.45 2.61
N ASN A 153 9.13 -11.67 2.57
CA ASN A 153 9.17 -10.32 2.01
C ASN A 153 10.02 -9.37 2.86
N LEU A 154 9.99 -9.46 4.21
CA LEU A 154 10.87 -8.68 5.07
C LEU A 154 12.35 -9.06 4.88
N ALA A 155 12.67 -10.36 4.79
CA ALA A 155 14.02 -10.81 4.48
C ALA A 155 14.51 -10.24 3.14
N TYR A 156 13.65 -10.25 2.11
CA TYR A 156 13.95 -9.64 0.83
C TYR A 156 14.20 -8.12 0.96
N SER A 157 13.39 -7.41 1.75
CA SER A 157 13.53 -5.97 1.98
C SER A 157 14.84 -5.59 2.68
N LEU A 158 15.36 -6.50 3.51
CA LEU A 158 16.66 -6.31 4.19
C LEU A 158 17.86 -6.54 3.26
N LEU A 159 17.69 -7.39 2.26
CA LEU A 159 18.80 -7.83 1.39
C LEU A 159 18.86 -7.07 0.07
N ALA A 160 17.74 -6.56 -0.43
CA ALA A 160 17.70 -5.90 -1.74
C ALA A 160 17.95 -4.39 -1.62
N PRO A 161 18.93 -3.84 -2.37
CA PRO A 161 19.21 -2.42 -2.35
C PRO A 161 18.05 -1.61 -2.95
N GLY A 162 17.88 -0.38 -2.47
CA GLY A 162 16.87 0.55 -3.00
C GLY A 162 15.44 0.28 -2.52
N ILE A 163 15.24 -0.66 -1.60
CA ILE A 163 13.94 -0.94 -1.00
C ILE A 163 13.79 -0.20 0.33
N SER A 164 12.67 0.49 0.52
CA SER A 164 12.37 1.19 1.77
C SER A 164 11.88 0.22 2.86
N LEU A 165 12.80 -0.28 3.68
CA LEU A 165 12.45 -1.12 4.84
C LEU A 165 11.45 -0.41 5.77
N TRP A 166 11.66 0.89 6.02
CA TRP A 166 10.80 1.66 6.92
C TRP A 166 9.37 1.81 6.37
N GLY A 167 9.23 2.03 5.06
CA GLY A 167 7.91 2.03 4.43
C GLY A 167 7.20 0.69 4.56
N HIS A 168 7.91 -0.42 4.43
CA HIS A 168 7.36 -1.76 4.63
C HIS A 168 6.94 -2.01 6.08
N LEU A 169 7.79 -1.66 7.05
CA LEU A 169 7.49 -1.80 8.48
C LEU A 169 6.33 -0.90 8.91
N GLY A 170 6.29 0.35 8.42
CA GLY A 170 5.18 1.27 8.69
C GLY A 170 3.85 0.76 8.16
N GLY A 171 3.84 0.28 6.91
CA GLY A 171 2.66 -0.37 6.32
C GLY A 171 2.23 -1.62 7.10
N LEU A 172 3.17 -2.49 7.46
CA LEU A 172 2.91 -3.67 8.28
C LEU A 172 2.29 -3.29 9.64
N CYS A 173 2.85 -2.28 10.31
CA CYS A 173 2.35 -1.76 11.58
C CYS A 173 0.92 -1.24 11.46
N ALA A 174 0.63 -0.39 10.45
CA ALA A 174 -0.72 0.06 10.17
C ALA A 174 -1.67 -1.11 9.92
N GLY A 175 -1.24 -2.11 9.14
CA GLY A 175 -2.01 -3.33 8.89
C GLY A 175 -2.35 -4.10 10.16
N VAL A 176 -1.43 -4.22 11.11
CA VAL A 176 -1.68 -4.85 12.41
C VAL A 176 -2.81 -4.13 13.17
N PHE A 177 -2.80 -2.80 13.21
CA PHE A 177 -3.86 -2.01 13.84
C PHE A 177 -5.20 -2.06 13.07
N LEU A 178 -5.16 -2.35 11.77
CA LEU A 178 -6.36 -2.53 10.94
C LEU A 178 -6.94 -3.96 11.01
N ILE A 179 -6.27 -4.95 11.64
CA ILE A 179 -6.76 -6.34 11.76
C ILE A 179 -8.20 -6.44 12.30
N PRO A 180 -8.66 -5.61 13.27
CA PRO A 180 -10.03 -5.67 13.75
C PRO A 180 -11.10 -5.51 12.65
N THR A 181 -10.78 -4.81 11.55
CA THR A 181 -11.68 -4.69 10.39
C THR A 181 -11.96 -6.03 9.72
N MET A 182 -11.00 -6.96 9.76
CA MET A 182 -11.11 -8.30 9.19
C MET A 182 -11.81 -9.28 10.13
N ILE A 183 -11.62 -9.10 11.45
CA ILE A 183 -12.19 -10.01 12.48
C ILE A 183 -13.69 -9.76 12.62
N TRP A 184 -14.16 -8.51 12.54
CA TRP A 184 -15.56 -8.14 12.75
C TRP A 184 -16.23 -7.53 11.51
N PRO A 185 -16.34 -8.27 10.39
CA PRO A 185 -16.83 -7.72 9.12
C PRO A 185 -18.30 -7.28 9.15
N GLN A 186 -19.11 -7.78 10.11
CA GLN A 186 -20.51 -7.41 10.27
C GLN A 186 -20.70 -6.09 11.04
N ARG A 187 -19.67 -5.59 11.72
CA ARG A 187 -19.73 -4.38 12.56
C ARG A 187 -19.18 -3.17 11.81
N LYS A 188 -19.92 -2.67 10.82
CA LYS A 188 -19.51 -1.57 9.94
C LYS A 188 -19.03 -0.32 10.71
N ALA A 189 -19.73 0.06 11.77
CA ALA A 189 -19.33 1.19 12.60
C ALA A 189 -17.94 0.97 13.23
N VAL A 190 -17.66 -0.24 13.75
CA VAL A 190 -16.36 -0.59 14.33
C VAL A 190 -15.27 -0.52 13.26
N GLN A 191 -15.53 -1.07 12.06
CA GLN A 191 -14.58 -1.02 10.95
C GLN A 191 -14.21 0.43 10.61
N TRP A 192 -15.20 1.30 10.44
CA TRP A 192 -14.95 2.72 10.14
C TRP A 192 -14.24 3.46 11.29
N ILE A 193 -14.60 3.19 12.54
CA ILE A 193 -13.90 3.77 13.71
C ILE A 193 -12.42 3.37 13.68
N VAL A 194 -12.12 2.09 13.48
CA VAL A 194 -10.72 1.60 13.39
C VAL A 194 -9.97 2.29 12.27
N VAL A 195 -10.54 2.32 11.06
CA VAL A 195 -9.89 2.91 9.88
C VAL A 195 -9.65 4.41 10.09
N LEU A 196 -10.65 5.15 10.56
CA LEU A 196 -10.53 6.59 10.80
C LEU A 196 -9.52 6.90 11.92
N THR A 197 -9.49 6.10 12.99
CA THR A 197 -8.53 6.28 14.08
C THR A 197 -7.10 6.02 13.61
N VAL A 198 -6.85 4.88 12.94
CA VAL A 198 -5.52 4.55 12.41
C VAL A 198 -5.10 5.59 11.37
N GLY A 199 -6.03 6.00 10.50
CA GLY A 199 -5.78 7.02 9.48
C GLY A 199 -5.43 8.39 10.08
N ALA A 200 -6.16 8.84 11.09
CA ALA A 200 -5.88 10.10 11.77
C ALA A 200 -4.51 10.08 12.46
N VAL A 201 -4.15 8.97 13.11
CA VAL A 201 -2.84 8.80 13.73
C VAL A 201 -1.73 8.77 12.67
N ALA A 202 -1.89 7.98 11.62
CA ALA A 202 -0.90 7.87 10.56
C ALA A 202 -0.68 9.22 9.85
N LEU A 203 -1.77 9.92 9.48
CA LEU A 203 -1.69 11.25 8.87
C LEU A 203 -1.05 12.27 9.82
N GLY A 204 -1.45 12.26 11.09
CA GLY A 204 -0.85 13.12 12.11
C GLY A 204 0.66 12.91 12.22
N LEU A 205 1.11 11.65 12.30
CA LEU A 205 2.53 11.31 12.30
C LEU A 205 3.25 11.72 11.00
N THR A 206 2.62 11.54 9.84
CA THR A 206 3.20 11.95 8.55
C THR A 206 3.42 13.47 8.50
N LEU A 207 2.50 14.26 9.06
CA LEU A 207 2.56 15.73 9.02
C LEU A 207 3.38 16.35 10.16
N LEU A 208 3.71 15.58 11.20
CA LEU A 208 4.58 16.07 12.28
C LEU A 208 6.04 16.11 11.78
N PRO A 209 6.80 17.17 12.12
CA PRO A 209 8.22 17.22 11.79
C PRO A 209 8.98 16.08 12.47
N ALA A 210 9.92 15.47 11.71
CA ALA A 210 10.82 14.42 12.20
C ALA A 210 11.91 14.99 13.10
#